data_7ca6c079b169b3dfaf4b05e497f732ba
#
_entry.id   7ca6c079b169b3dfaf4b05e497f732ba
#
_cell.length_a   1.000
_cell.length_b   1.000
_cell.length_c   1.000
_cell.angle_alpha   90.00
_cell.angle_beta   90.00
_cell.angle_gamma   90.00
#
_symmetry.space_group_name_H-M   'P 1'
#
loop_
_entity.id
_entity.type
_entity.pdbx_description
1 polymer ?
#
loop_
_entity_poly.entity_id
_entity_poly.type
_entity_poly.pdbx_seq_one_letter_code
_entity_poly.pdbx_strand_id
1 'polypeptide(L)'
;RRVALRQPGWLALALDGGAPAVQDTAECDDAHFTHPLPIGERAILFGAGHCSVALCPLLTTVGFRVTVVDNRPELATRERFPTADAVLCCDLAHISDAVTIGDDDYVVIMTNGHRHDFVVEEQVLRGQYAYIGVIGSRTKTASVNALLRQAGISEEAIAAVHTPIGTAIKAVTPEEIAVSIAGEMICVRATRREDAGIKLHGCPMH
;
A
#
# COMPACT_ATOMS: atom_id res chain seq x y z
N ARG A 1 -10.33 6.42 17.20
CA ARG A 1 -9.07 7.12 17.49
C ARG A 1 -7.85 6.20 17.29
N ARG A 2 -7.82 4.97 17.86
CA ARG A 2 -6.68 4.03 17.73
C ARG A 2 -6.40 3.61 16.28
N VAL A 3 -7.43 3.30 15.51
CA VAL A 3 -7.30 2.96 14.09
C VAL A 3 -6.65 4.10 13.30
N ALA A 4 -7.06 5.35 13.58
CA ALA A 4 -6.46 6.53 12.97
C ALA A 4 -5.01 6.79 13.41
N LEU A 5 -4.60 6.30 14.59
CA LEU A 5 -3.25 6.45 15.14
C LEU A 5 -2.36 5.23 14.88
N ARG A 6 -2.82 4.24 14.11
CA ARG A 6 -2.10 2.95 13.90
C ARG A 6 -1.75 2.22 15.20
N GLN A 7 -2.50 2.43 16.26
CA GLN A 7 -2.28 1.71 17.50
C GLN A 7 -3.01 0.36 17.45
N PRO A 8 -2.31 -0.75 17.65
CA PRO A 8 -2.97 -2.04 17.78
C PRO A 8 -3.99 -1.98 18.91
N GLY A 9 -5.08 -2.68 18.73
CA GLY A 9 -6.13 -2.72 19.73
C GLY A 9 -7.04 -3.91 19.49
N TRP A 10 -7.73 -4.29 20.53
CA TRP A 10 -8.66 -5.40 20.50
C TRP A 10 -10.05 -4.90 20.96
N LEU A 11 -11.07 -5.35 20.26
CA LEU A 11 -12.44 -5.17 20.72
C LEU A 11 -12.77 -6.33 21.64
N ALA A 12 -13.05 -6.03 22.89
CA ALA A 12 -13.54 -7.00 23.87
C ALA A 12 -15.07 -6.90 23.96
N LEU A 13 -15.74 -8.02 23.74
CA LEU A 13 -17.18 -8.16 23.86
C LEU A 13 -17.48 -9.03 25.09
N ALA A 14 -18.17 -8.47 26.07
CA ALA A 14 -18.59 -9.22 27.25
C ALA A 14 -19.67 -10.23 26.86
N LEU A 15 -19.51 -11.50 27.26
CA LEU A 15 -20.43 -12.58 26.92
C LEU A 15 -21.75 -12.50 27.70
N ASP A 16 -21.80 -11.72 28.78
CA ASP A 16 -23.00 -11.42 29.58
C ASP A 16 -23.84 -10.27 29.00
N GLY A 17 -23.44 -9.68 27.86
CA GLY A 17 -24.13 -8.55 27.27
C GLY A 17 -23.68 -7.19 27.79
N GLY A 18 -22.57 -7.13 28.52
CA GLY A 18 -21.95 -5.88 28.96
C GLY A 18 -21.50 -4.99 27.79
N ALA A 19 -21.16 -3.76 28.09
CA ALA A 19 -20.72 -2.80 27.06
C ALA A 19 -19.39 -3.23 26.42
N PRO A 20 -19.25 -3.12 25.08
CA PRO A 20 -17.98 -3.42 24.40
C PRO A 20 -16.88 -2.46 24.85
N ALA A 21 -15.68 -2.98 24.99
CA ALA A 21 -14.49 -2.21 25.38
C ALA A 21 -13.38 -2.36 24.33
N VAL A 22 -12.49 -1.38 24.25
CA VAL A 22 -11.26 -1.46 23.45
C VAL A 22 -10.07 -1.56 24.39
N GLN A 23 -9.28 -2.61 24.22
CA GLN A 23 -8.10 -2.90 25.04
C GLN A 23 -6.81 -3.03 24.21
N ASP A 24 -5.66 -3.00 24.87
CA ASP A 24 -4.34 -3.01 24.24
C ASP A 24 -3.83 -4.42 23.92
N THR A 25 -4.37 -5.44 24.57
CA THR A 25 -3.92 -6.82 24.50
C THR A 25 -5.05 -7.76 24.05
N ALA A 26 -4.67 -8.92 23.55
CA ALA A 26 -5.58 -10.01 23.18
C ALA A 26 -6.01 -10.85 24.40
N GLU A 27 -5.92 -10.32 25.62
CA GLU A 27 -6.30 -11.08 26.81
C GLU A 27 -7.76 -11.49 26.70
N CYS A 28 -7.96 -12.79 26.58
CA CYS A 28 -9.26 -13.43 26.56
C CYS A 28 -9.43 -14.15 27.89
N ASP A 29 -10.50 -13.86 28.59
CA ASP A 29 -10.97 -14.62 29.75
C ASP A 29 -12.27 -15.34 29.37
N ASP A 30 -12.79 -16.16 30.29
CA ASP A 30 -14.03 -16.92 30.06
C ASP A 30 -15.29 -16.00 29.95
N ALA A 31 -15.14 -14.71 30.24
CA ALA A 31 -16.21 -13.72 30.21
C ALA A 31 -16.19 -12.80 28.98
N HIS A 32 -15.11 -12.79 28.18
CA HIS A 32 -14.96 -11.87 27.06
C HIS A 32 -14.53 -12.59 25.78
N PHE A 33 -15.14 -12.22 24.66
CA PHE A 33 -14.64 -12.51 23.31
C PHE A 33 -13.82 -11.32 22.82
N THR A 34 -12.58 -11.56 22.39
CA THR A 34 -11.72 -10.51 21.86
C THR A 34 -11.52 -10.65 20.36
N HIS A 35 -11.59 -9.53 19.65
CA HIS A 35 -11.36 -9.45 18.21
C HIS A 35 -10.37 -8.33 17.89
N PRO A 36 -9.31 -8.59 17.09
CA PRO A 36 -8.38 -7.54 16.70
C PRO A 36 -9.12 -6.44 15.92
N LEU A 37 -8.85 -5.19 16.26
CA LEU A 37 -9.32 -4.06 15.47
C LEU A 37 -8.52 -4.01 14.18
N PRO A 38 -9.17 -4.08 13.01
CA PRO A 38 -8.46 -4.01 11.75
C PRO A 38 -7.83 -2.61 11.60
N ILE A 39 -6.51 -2.56 11.63
CA ILE A 39 -5.77 -1.39 11.16
C ILE A 39 -5.54 -1.63 9.68
N GLY A 40 -6.17 -0.83 8.82
CA GLY A 40 -5.94 -0.92 7.38
C GLY A 40 -4.45 -0.72 7.07
N GLU A 41 -3.89 -1.60 6.25
CA GLU A 41 -2.53 -1.46 5.73
C GLU A 41 -2.39 -0.12 5.01
N ARG A 42 -1.21 0.48 5.03
CA ARG A 42 -0.96 1.73 4.30
C ARG A 42 -0.51 1.45 2.89
N ALA A 43 -1.13 2.14 1.92
CA ALA A 43 -0.67 2.24 0.54
C ALA A 43 -0.03 3.61 0.32
N ILE A 44 1.21 3.64 -0.15
CA ILE A 44 1.94 4.86 -0.48
C ILE A 44 2.04 4.93 -2.00
N LEU A 45 1.39 5.93 -2.60
CA LEU A 45 1.37 6.16 -4.03
C LEU A 45 2.40 7.24 -4.39
N PHE A 46 3.49 6.86 -4.99
CA PHE A 46 4.46 7.80 -5.57
C PHE A 46 4.03 8.19 -6.99
N GLY A 47 3.68 9.46 -7.14
CA GLY A 47 3.12 10.04 -8.35
C GLY A 47 1.64 10.40 -8.20
N ALA A 48 1.29 11.66 -8.47
CA ALA A 48 -0.07 12.21 -8.38
C ALA A 48 -0.75 12.35 -9.75
N GLY A 49 -0.44 11.45 -10.70
CA GLY A 49 -1.01 11.40 -12.03
C GLY A 49 -2.44 10.85 -12.09
N HIS A 50 -2.97 10.66 -13.31
CA HIS A 50 -4.35 10.21 -13.52
C HIS A 50 -4.62 8.82 -12.91
N CYS A 51 -3.68 7.87 -13.04
CA CYS A 51 -3.84 6.54 -12.44
C CYS A 51 -3.92 6.60 -10.90
N SER A 52 -3.15 7.49 -10.25
CA SER A 52 -3.22 7.68 -8.80
C SER A 52 -4.55 8.29 -8.36
N VAL A 53 -5.07 9.26 -9.14
CA VAL A 53 -6.40 9.87 -8.88
C VAL A 53 -7.50 8.82 -8.93
N ALA A 54 -7.44 7.89 -9.90
CA ALA A 54 -8.39 6.79 -10.01
C ALA A 54 -8.18 5.72 -8.92
N LEU A 55 -6.92 5.40 -8.58
CA LEU A 55 -6.57 4.32 -7.65
C LEU A 55 -6.86 4.68 -6.18
N CYS A 56 -6.60 5.92 -5.77
CA CYS A 56 -6.73 6.35 -4.38
C CYS A 56 -8.11 6.05 -3.77
N PRO A 57 -9.26 6.42 -4.37
CA PRO A 57 -10.58 6.12 -3.81
C PRO A 57 -10.89 4.61 -3.81
N LEU A 58 -10.42 3.84 -4.79
CA LEU A 58 -10.60 2.39 -4.80
C LEU A 58 -9.87 1.73 -3.64
N LEU A 59 -8.60 2.07 -3.41
CA LEU A 59 -7.82 1.54 -2.29
C LEU A 59 -8.45 1.92 -0.94
N THR A 60 -8.93 3.15 -0.80
CA THR A 60 -9.64 3.58 0.42
C THR A 60 -10.92 2.75 0.63
N THR A 61 -11.69 2.50 -0.43
CA THR A 61 -12.92 1.70 -0.37
C THR A 61 -12.66 0.26 0.06
N VAL A 62 -11.53 -0.34 -0.37
CA VAL A 62 -11.15 -1.70 0.02
C VAL A 62 -10.31 -1.76 1.30
N GLY A 63 -10.24 -0.65 2.05
CA GLY A 63 -9.72 -0.60 3.42
C GLY A 63 -8.23 -0.30 3.54
N PHE A 64 -7.53 0.12 2.48
CA PHE A 64 -6.20 0.70 2.61
C PHE A 64 -6.26 2.15 3.08
N ARG A 65 -5.27 2.55 3.85
CA ARG A 65 -4.98 3.94 4.21
C ARG A 65 -4.03 4.50 3.17
N VAL A 66 -4.44 5.52 2.44
CA VAL A 66 -3.69 6.01 1.29
C VAL A 66 -2.90 7.27 1.62
N THR A 67 -1.59 7.23 1.35
CA THR A 67 -0.71 8.41 1.32
C THR A 67 -0.26 8.64 -0.12
N VAL A 68 -0.43 9.84 -0.64
CA VAL A 68 0.03 10.22 -1.98
C VAL A 68 1.24 11.12 -1.86
N VAL A 69 2.28 10.87 -2.66
CA VAL A 69 3.54 11.61 -2.66
C VAL A 69 3.90 12.00 -4.10
N ASP A 70 4.15 13.28 -4.35
CA ASP A 70 4.62 13.76 -5.66
C ASP A 70 5.55 14.97 -5.47
N ASN A 71 6.41 15.23 -6.42
CA ASN A 71 7.30 16.39 -6.39
C ASN A 71 6.71 17.64 -7.03
N ARG A 72 5.49 17.56 -7.55
CA ARG A 72 4.78 18.66 -8.21
C ARG A 72 3.67 19.17 -7.30
N PRO A 73 3.83 20.37 -6.69
CA PRO A 73 2.87 20.88 -5.72
C PRO A 73 1.46 21.10 -6.32
N GLU A 74 1.36 21.40 -7.62
CA GLU A 74 0.09 21.56 -8.32
C GLU A 74 -0.69 20.26 -8.49
N LEU A 75 -0.05 19.11 -8.36
CA LEU A 75 -0.67 17.78 -8.43
C LEU A 75 -0.86 17.14 -7.06
N ALA A 76 0.04 17.40 -6.13
CA ALA A 76 -0.01 16.88 -4.76
C ALA A 76 -0.96 17.75 -3.91
N THR A 77 -2.24 17.75 -4.23
CA THR A 77 -3.23 18.58 -3.54
C THR A 77 -4.37 17.77 -2.95
N ARG A 78 -4.94 18.26 -1.85
CA ARG A 78 -6.06 17.61 -1.16
C ARG A 78 -7.32 17.54 -2.02
N GLU A 79 -7.52 18.54 -2.89
CA GLU A 79 -8.66 18.62 -3.81
C GLU A 79 -8.64 17.47 -4.82
N ARG A 80 -7.44 17.06 -5.26
CA ARG A 80 -7.28 15.93 -6.19
C ARG A 80 -7.43 14.59 -5.51
N PHE A 81 -7.10 14.51 -4.21
CA PHE A 81 -7.11 13.28 -3.42
C PHE A 81 -7.93 13.43 -2.13
N PRO A 82 -9.25 13.66 -2.24
CA PRO A 82 -10.10 13.93 -1.08
C PRO A 82 -10.21 12.73 -0.11
N THR A 83 -10.02 11.51 -0.61
CA THR A 83 -10.09 10.26 0.19
C THR A 83 -8.75 9.82 0.76
N ALA A 84 -7.63 10.46 0.39
CA ALA A 84 -6.33 10.10 0.94
C ALA A 84 -6.20 10.50 2.42
N ASP A 85 -5.49 9.74 3.22
CA ASP A 85 -5.14 10.09 4.60
C ASP A 85 -4.16 11.27 4.62
N ALA A 86 -3.17 11.23 3.72
CA ALA A 86 -2.18 12.28 3.55
C ALA A 86 -1.85 12.51 2.07
N VAL A 87 -1.55 13.77 1.74
CA VAL A 87 -1.02 14.17 0.44
C VAL A 87 0.22 15.02 0.72
N LEU A 88 1.36 14.58 0.21
CA LEU A 88 2.67 15.11 0.54
C LEU A 88 3.39 15.56 -0.74
N CYS A 89 4.02 16.73 -0.68
CA CYS A 89 4.89 17.21 -1.73
C CYS A 89 6.34 17.19 -1.24
N CYS A 90 7.22 16.46 -1.94
CA CYS A 90 8.63 16.38 -1.58
C CYS A 90 9.52 16.15 -2.80
N ASP A 91 10.82 16.35 -2.63
CA ASP A 91 11.80 15.88 -3.60
C ASP A 91 11.86 14.34 -3.57
N LEU A 92 11.58 13.71 -4.70
CA LEU A 92 11.63 12.26 -4.84
C LEU A 92 13.04 11.67 -4.69
N ALA A 93 14.08 12.49 -4.75
CA ALA A 93 15.44 12.06 -4.44
C ALA A 93 15.65 11.77 -2.94
N HIS A 94 14.77 12.28 -2.08
CA HIS A 94 14.87 12.16 -0.62
C HIS A 94 13.49 11.86 -0.02
N ILE A 95 12.90 10.70 -0.37
CA ILE A 95 11.54 10.35 0.07
C ILE A 95 11.42 10.19 1.59
N SER A 96 12.51 9.86 2.26
CA SER A 96 12.58 9.72 3.73
C SER A 96 12.27 11.02 4.47
N ASP A 97 12.45 12.18 3.84
CA ASP A 97 12.15 13.48 4.45
C ASP A 97 10.62 13.70 4.60
N ALA A 98 9.83 13.01 3.78
CA ALA A 98 8.38 13.14 3.78
C ALA A 98 7.65 11.92 4.34
N VAL A 99 8.16 10.72 4.09
CA VAL A 99 7.48 9.48 4.48
C VAL A 99 8.48 8.40 4.90
N THR A 100 8.24 7.81 6.06
CA THR A 100 8.95 6.59 6.48
C THR A 100 8.16 5.38 6.00
N ILE A 101 8.83 4.44 5.31
CA ILE A 101 8.26 3.19 4.80
C ILE A 101 8.65 2.08 5.77
N GLY A 102 7.69 1.24 6.14
CA GLY A 102 7.87 0.08 7.03
C GLY A 102 7.45 -1.23 6.35
N ASP A 103 7.69 -2.32 7.06
CA ASP A 103 7.48 -3.72 6.62
C ASP A 103 6.03 -4.10 6.27
N ASP A 104 5.05 -3.31 6.73
CA ASP A 104 3.63 -3.48 6.41
C ASP A 104 3.11 -2.51 5.34
N ASP A 105 3.97 -1.68 4.76
CA ASP A 105 3.54 -0.69 3.77
C ASP A 105 3.55 -1.24 2.35
N TYR A 106 2.52 -0.88 1.60
CA TYR A 106 2.34 -1.19 0.18
C TYR A 106 2.77 0.02 -0.64
N VAL A 107 3.81 -0.12 -1.44
CA VAL A 107 4.34 0.95 -2.26
C VAL A 107 3.93 0.78 -3.71
N VAL A 108 3.36 1.83 -4.30
CA VAL A 108 2.98 1.87 -5.71
C VAL A 108 3.69 3.06 -6.37
N ILE A 109 4.50 2.78 -7.40
CA ILE A 109 5.30 3.78 -8.11
C ILE A 109 4.70 4.03 -9.49
N MET A 110 4.18 5.25 -9.69
CA MET A 110 3.53 5.72 -10.91
C MET A 110 3.97 7.15 -11.22
N THR A 111 5.26 7.43 -11.10
CA THR A 111 5.79 8.79 -11.29
C THR A 111 5.85 9.18 -12.77
N ASN A 112 6.11 10.45 -13.04
CA ASN A 112 6.29 10.92 -14.40
C ASN A 112 7.75 10.72 -14.85
N GLY A 113 7.99 9.64 -15.60
CA GLY A 113 9.28 9.38 -16.26
C GLY A 113 10.17 8.35 -15.56
N HIS A 114 11.02 7.71 -16.35
CA HIS A 114 11.88 6.59 -15.94
C HIS A 114 12.87 6.95 -14.82
N ARG A 115 13.35 8.20 -14.82
CA ARG A 115 14.34 8.66 -13.85
C ARG A 115 13.76 8.76 -12.44
N HIS A 116 12.55 9.26 -12.31
CA HIS A 116 11.88 9.38 -11.01
C HIS A 116 11.47 7.99 -10.49
N ASP A 117 10.97 7.10 -11.36
CA ASP A 117 10.66 5.74 -10.94
C ASP A 117 11.89 5.04 -10.39
N PHE A 118 13.03 5.08 -11.11
CA PHE A 118 14.30 4.52 -10.64
C PHE A 118 14.72 5.09 -9.27
N VAL A 119 14.68 6.41 -9.11
CA VAL A 119 15.13 7.07 -7.87
C VAL A 119 14.27 6.68 -6.67
N VAL A 120 12.97 6.56 -6.84
CA VAL A 120 12.06 6.10 -5.78
C VAL A 120 12.24 4.62 -5.52
N GLU A 121 12.27 3.80 -6.58
CA GLU A 121 12.39 2.34 -6.51
C GLU A 121 13.69 1.93 -5.80
N GLU A 122 14.82 2.56 -6.12
CA GLU A 122 16.10 2.33 -5.46
C GLU A 122 16.03 2.57 -3.95
N GLN A 123 15.43 3.68 -3.53
CA GLN A 123 15.30 4.01 -2.11
C GLN A 123 14.39 3.01 -1.38
N VAL A 124 13.27 2.61 -1.99
CA VAL A 124 12.36 1.62 -1.42
C VAL A 124 13.02 0.26 -1.29
N LEU A 125 13.74 -0.20 -2.32
CA LEU A 125 14.40 -1.51 -2.34
C LEU A 125 15.56 -1.65 -1.37
N ARG A 126 16.07 -0.54 -0.82
CA ARG A 126 17.08 -0.54 0.25
C ARG A 126 16.46 -0.68 1.64
N GLY A 127 15.15 -0.54 1.78
CA GLY A 127 14.40 -0.62 3.02
C GLY A 127 13.57 -1.89 3.16
N GLN A 128 12.55 -1.80 4.01
CA GLN A 128 11.56 -2.85 4.22
C GLN A 128 10.20 -2.38 3.70
N TYR A 129 9.44 -3.29 3.17
CA TYR A 129 8.10 -3.03 2.63
C TYR A 129 7.30 -4.34 2.56
N ALA A 130 5.98 -4.24 2.56
CA ALA A 130 5.09 -5.39 2.35
C ALA A 130 4.95 -5.75 0.87
N TYR A 131 4.93 -4.73 0.02
CA TYR A 131 4.68 -4.83 -1.40
C TYR A 131 5.30 -3.63 -2.13
N ILE A 132 5.85 -3.88 -3.31
CA ILE A 132 6.27 -2.84 -4.23
C ILE A 132 5.78 -3.16 -5.64
N GLY A 133 5.03 -2.24 -6.24
CA GLY A 133 4.55 -2.34 -7.60
C GLY A 133 4.88 -1.10 -8.42
N VAL A 134 5.29 -1.30 -9.66
CA VAL A 134 5.75 -0.22 -10.55
C VAL A 134 5.00 -0.25 -11.87
N ILE A 135 4.41 0.90 -12.25
CA ILE A 135 3.77 1.05 -13.56
C ILE A 135 4.83 1.19 -14.65
N GLY A 136 4.68 0.42 -15.70
CA GLY A 136 5.60 0.56 -16.84
C GLY A 136 5.43 -0.50 -17.90
N SER A 137 5.91 -0.19 -19.10
CA SER A 137 6.05 -1.17 -20.18
C SER A 137 7.26 -2.09 -19.90
N ARG A 138 7.27 -3.27 -20.51
CA ARG A 138 8.41 -4.21 -20.40
C ARG A 138 9.76 -3.56 -20.75
N THR A 139 9.79 -2.68 -21.75
CA THR A 139 11.00 -1.95 -22.15
C THR A 139 11.47 -0.99 -21.08
N LYS A 140 10.53 -0.26 -20.47
CA LYS A 140 10.80 0.66 -19.35
C LYS A 140 11.37 -0.11 -18.15
N THR A 141 10.72 -1.18 -17.77
CA THR A 141 11.15 -2.07 -16.68
C THR A 141 12.58 -2.57 -16.90
N ALA A 142 12.91 -3.07 -18.09
CA ALA A 142 14.27 -3.55 -18.39
C ALA A 142 15.34 -2.47 -18.20
N SER A 143 15.04 -1.22 -18.60
CA SER A 143 15.95 -0.08 -18.44
C SER A 143 16.15 0.28 -16.97
N VAL A 144 15.07 0.31 -16.17
CA VAL A 144 15.14 0.60 -14.73
C VAL A 144 15.90 -0.51 -14.00
N ASN A 145 15.61 -1.78 -14.29
CA ASN A 145 16.32 -2.92 -13.69
C ASN A 145 17.83 -2.88 -13.96
N ALA A 146 18.24 -2.42 -15.14
CA ALA A 146 19.68 -2.25 -15.45
C ALA A 146 20.33 -1.19 -14.54
N LEU A 147 19.64 -0.09 -14.28
CA LEU A 147 20.11 0.96 -13.37
C LEU A 147 20.13 0.48 -11.91
N LEU A 148 19.13 -0.27 -11.47
CA LEU A 148 19.07 -0.85 -10.12
C LEU A 148 20.25 -1.80 -9.86
N ARG A 149 20.60 -2.64 -10.83
CA ARG A 149 21.81 -3.49 -10.77
C ARG A 149 23.09 -2.68 -10.63
N GLN A 150 23.21 -1.62 -11.42
CA GLN A 150 24.38 -0.70 -11.34
C GLN A 150 24.46 0.02 -9.99
N ALA A 151 23.31 0.29 -9.37
CA ALA A 151 23.21 0.86 -8.02
C ALA A 151 23.45 -0.17 -6.89
N GLY A 152 23.69 -1.46 -7.24
CA GLY A 152 23.99 -2.52 -6.28
C GLY A 152 22.77 -3.14 -5.61
N ILE A 153 21.58 -2.99 -6.18
CA ILE A 153 20.36 -3.70 -5.72
C ILE A 153 20.45 -5.17 -6.13
N SER A 154 20.11 -6.07 -5.23
CA SER A 154 20.20 -7.52 -5.48
C SER A 154 19.16 -8.01 -6.51
N GLU A 155 19.46 -9.10 -7.19
CA GLU A 155 18.52 -9.70 -8.15
C GLU A 155 17.23 -10.18 -7.48
N GLU A 156 17.33 -10.64 -6.24
CA GLU A 156 16.17 -11.07 -5.45
C GLU A 156 15.23 -9.88 -5.18
N ALA A 157 15.78 -8.72 -4.80
CA ALA A 157 15.00 -7.52 -4.56
C ALA A 157 14.36 -7.01 -5.87
N ILE A 158 15.11 -7.01 -6.98
CA ILE A 158 14.57 -6.64 -8.30
C ILE A 158 13.46 -7.59 -8.74
N ALA A 159 13.62 -8.90 -8.52
CA ALA A 159 12.63 -9.91 -8.89
C ALA A 159 11.36 -9.85 -8.03
N ALA A 160 11.43 -9.29 -6.82
CA ALA A 160 10.28 -9.10 -5.94
C ALA A 160 9.38 -7.93 -6.35
N VAL A 161 9.83 -7.07 -7.28
CA VAL A 161 9.03 -5.94 -7.77
C VAL A 161 7.93 -6.43 -8.71
N HIS A 162 6.69 -6.09 -8.39
CA HIS A 162 5.54 -6.32 -9.27
C HIS A 162 5.55 -5.34 -10.44
N THR A 163 6.07 -5.77 -11.59
CA THR A 163 6.17 -4.94 -12.79
C THR A 163 6.03 -5.77 -14.07
N PRO A 164 5.15 -5.43 -14.99
CA PRO A 164 4.13 -4.38 -14.89
C PRO A 164 3.15 -4.63 -13.76
N ILE A 165 2.87 -3.60 -12.95
CA ILE A 165 1.93 -3.69 -11.82
C ILE A 165 0.51 -4.03 -12.29
N GLY A 166 -0.20 -4.81 -11.47
CA GLY A 166 -1.61 -5.13 -11.65
C GLY A 166 -1.89 -6.47 -12.31
N THR A 167 -3.09 -6.97 -12.11
CA THR A 167 -3.58 -8.20 -12.72
C THR A 167 -3.85 -8.02 -14.22
N ALA A 168 -3.62 -9.06 -15.03
CA ALA A 168 -3.70 -9.01 -16.49
C ALA A 168 -5.17 -8.99 -17.00
N ILE A 169 -5.87 -7.88 -16.81
CA ILE A 169 -7.26 -7.67 -17.27
C ILE A 169 -7.37 -6.91 -18.59
N LYS A 170 -6.25 -6.67 -19.28
CA LYS A 170 -6.18 -5.86 -20.52
C LYS A 170 -6.66 -4.40 -20.31
N ALA A 171 -6.37 -3.82 -19.15
CA ALA A 171 -6.71 -2.45 -18.79
C ALA A 171 -6.08 -1.44 -19.76
N VAL A 172 -6.84 -0.42 -20.14
CA VAL A 172 -6.44 0.65 -21.07
C VAL A 172 -6.59 2.03 -20.42
N THR A 173 -7.71 2.28 -19.74
CA THR A 173 -7.98 3.57 -19.10
C THR A 173 -7.34 3.66 -17.72
N PRO A 174 -7.09 4.87 -17.17
CA PRO A 174 -6.60 5.04 -15.80
C PRO A 174 -7.46 4.32 -14.76
N GLU A 175 -8.78 4.30 -14.93
CA GLU A 175 -9.73 3.65 -14.04
C GLU A 175 -9.62 2.12 -14.13
N GLU A 176 -9.48 1.55 -15.31
CA GLU A 176 -9.25 0.11 -15.50
C GLU A 176 -7.89 -0.32 -14.93
N ILE A 177 -6.85 0.49 -15.14
CA ILE A 177 -5.52 0.27 -14.55
C ILE A 177 -5.62 0.30 -13.02
N ALA A 178 -6.38 1.24 -12.46
CA ALA A 178 -6.59 1.32 -11.02
C ALA A 178 -7.30 0.07 -10.47
N VAL A 179 -8.31 -0.46 -11.17
CA VAL A 179 -8.97 -1.73 -10.80
C VAL A 179 -7.99 -2.91 -10.84
N SER A 180 -7.17 -2.98 -11.90
CA SER A 180 -6.13 -4.00 -12.06
C SER A 180 -5.14 -3.99 -10.89
N ILE A 181 -4.63 -2.81 -10.52
CA ILE A 181 -3.70 -2.63 -9.40
C ILE A 181 -4.37 -2.97 -8.06
N ALA A 182 -5.57 -2.47 -7.82
CA ALA A 182 -6.31 -2.75 -6.59
C ALA A 182 -6.55 -4.26 -6.42
N GLY A 183 -6.89 -4.97 -7.48
CA GLY A 183 -7.06 -6.42 -7.48
C GLY A 183 -5.79 -7.18 -7.08
N GLU A 184 -4.65 -6.82 -7.65
CA GLU A 184 -3.35 -7.41 -7.28
C GLU A 184 -3.00 -7.13 -5.81
N MET A 185 -3.15 -5.88 -5.36
CA MET A 185 -2.87 -5.52 -3.96
C MET A 185 -3.76 -6.25 -2.96
N ILE A 186 -5.05 -6.49 -3.30
CA ILE A 186 -5.96 -7.30 -2.48
C ILE A 186 -5.45 -8.74 -2.40
N CYS A 187 -5.03 -9.33 -3.51
CA CYS A 187 -4.50 -10.69 -3.57
C CYS A 187 -3.25 -10.84 -2.69
N VAL A 188 -2.26 -9.95 -2.87
CA VAL A 188 -1.03 -9.94 -2.05
C VAL A 188 -1.35 -9.78 -0.57
N ARG A 189 -2.26 -8.87 -0.22
CA ARG A 189 -2.70 -8.67 1.16
C ARG A 189 -3.33 -9.93 1.75
N ALA A 190 -4.17 -10.62 1.00
CA ALA A 190 -4.79 -11.86 1.44
C ALA A 190 -3.74 -12.94 1.72
N THR A 191 -2.82 -13.17 0.78
CA THR A 191 -1.71 -14.13 0.94
C THR A 191 -0.87 -13.82 2.19
N ARG A 192 -0.44 -12.56 2.37
CA ARG A 192 0.34 -12.16 3.56
C ARG A 192 -0.39 -12.40 4.88
N ARG A 193 -1.71 -12.20 4.91
CA ARG A 193 -2.54 -12.47 6.10
C ARG A 193 -2.66 -13.97 6.36
N GLU A 194 -2.79 -14.79 5.33
CA GLU A 194 -2.80 -16.24 5.44
C GLU A 194 -1.46 -16.78 5.98
N ASP A 195 -0.35 -16.30 5.44
CA ASP A 195 1.01 -16.64 5.89
C ASP A 195 1.25 -16.24 7.36
N ALA A 196 0.66 -15.14 7.81
CA ALA A 196 0.68 -14.71 9.20
C ALA A 196 -0.32 -15.47 10.11
N GLY A 197 -1.05 -16.46 9.58
CA GLY A 197 -2.04 -17.24 10.33
C GLY A 197 -3.32 -16.49 10.67
N ILE A 198 -3.57 -15.35 10.03
CA ILE A 198 -4.78 -14.56 10.23
C ILE A 198 -5.91 -15.20 9.41
N LYS A 199 -6.87 -15.84 10.09
CA LYS A 199 -8.04 -16.41 9.42
C LYS A 199 -8.91 -15.31 8.83
N LEU A 200 -9.04 -15.31 7.51
CA LEU A 200 -9.97 -14.45 6.81
C LEU A 200 -11.40 -15.01 6.99
N HIS A 201 -12.22 -14.31 7.78
CA HIS A 201 -13.65 -14.62 7.87
C HIS A 201 -14.36 -13.95 6.69
N GLY A 202 -14.48 -14.68 5.59
CA GLY A 202 -15.23 -14.27 4.42
C GLY A 202 -15.82 -15.50 3.74
N CYS A 203 -16.88 -15.32 2.94
CA CYS A 203 -17.34 -16.38 2.05
C CYS A 203 -16.26 -16.58 0.98
N PRO A 204 -15.52 -17.70 0.97
CA PRO A 204 -14.59 -17.96 -0.12
C PRO A 204 -15.41 -18.04 -1.41
N MET A 205 -15.12 -17.16 -2.37
CA MET A 205 -15.78 -17.20 -3.67
C MET A 205 -15.26 -18.34 -4.57
N HIS A 206 -14.36 -19.18 -4.05
CA HIS A 206 -13.85 -20.40 -4.71
C HIS A 206 -13.41 -21.43 -3.68
#